data_2dd3b3ea587d4d1e474eaca1773d0df3
#
_entry.id   2dd3b3ea587d4d1e474eaca1773d0df3
#
_cell.length_a   1.000
_cell.length_b   1.000
_cell.length_c   1.000
_cell.angle_alpha   90.00
_cell.angle_beta   90.00
_cell.angle_gamma   90.00
#
_symmetry.space_group_name_H-M   'P 1'
#
loop_
_entity.id
_entity.type
_entity.pdbx_description
1 polymer ?
#
loop_
_entity_poly.entity_id
_entity_poly.type
_entity_poly.pdbx_seq_one_letter_code
_entity_poly.pdbx_strand_id
1 'polypeptide(L)'
;MTASATTSVSRGIVESGRRAAERSNESAGGESKRATFRVWRGDASGGAFTDYETSVSEGMVVLDAIHQIQAESANDLAVRWNCKAGKCGSCSAEVNGMPKLMCMTRLNDLDLAKPVTVEPMRAFPPVRDLVTDVSWNFEVKKRIAKFKPRPPDAPDGTWRMAQSDVDRVQEFRKCIECFLCQDVCHVLRDHQKFDEFIGPRFLVHVAALEMHPLDAENRVDELRQAHGIGYCNITKCCTKVCPENITITAVSYTHLTLPTIYSV
;
A
#
# COMPACT_ATOMS: atom_id res chain seq x y z
N MET A 1 -57.73 -17.77 -15.37
CA MET A 1 -56.78 -17.94 -16.49
C MET A 1 -55.76 -16.82 -16.44
N THR A 2 -54.62 -17.05 -15.83
CA THR A 2 -53.36 -16.29 -16.05
C THR A 2 -52.27 -16.90 -15.14
N ALA A 3 -51.65 -17.95 -15.61
CA ALA A 3 -50.42 -18.48 -15.00
C ALA A 3 -49.62 -19.17 -16.11
N SER A 4 -48.80 -18.41 -16.83
CA SER A 4 -47.73 -18.97 -17.68
C SER A 4 -46.89 -17.89 -18.35
N ALA A 5 -46.14 -17.13 -17.58
CA ALA A 5 -45.12 -16.23 -18.18
C ALA A 5 -43.79 -16.13 -17.37
N THR A 6 -43.70 -16.73 -16.19
CA THR A 6 -42.56 -16.55 -15.28
C THR A 6 -41.47 -17.64 -15.41
N THR A 7 -41.74 -18.73 -16.12
CA THR A 7 -40.84 -19.90 -16.15
C THR A 7 -39.83 -19.90 -17.31
N SER A 8 -40.00 -19.06 -18.32
CA SER A 8 -39.07 -19.02 -19.49
C SER A 8 -37.85 -18.09 -19.34
N VAL A 9 -37.99 -17.05 -18.53
CA VAL A 9 -36.89 -16.06 -18.34
C VAL A 9 -35.78 -16.61 -17.43
N SER A 10 -36.14 -17.39 -16.41
CA SER A 10 -35.15 -17.94 -15.47
C SER A 10 -34.28 -19.06 -16.09
N ARG A 11 -34.80 -19.84 -17.05
CA ARG A 11 -34.00 -20.85 -17.75
C ARG A 11 -32.96 -20.24 -18.68
N GLY A 12 -33.24 -19.15 -19.38
CA GLY A 12 -32.30 -18.46 -20.30
C GLY A 12 -31.12 -17.84 -19.58
N ILE A 13 -31.28 -17.33 -18.36
CA ILE A 13 -30.21 -16.72 -17.57
C ILE A 13 -29.22 -17.78 -17.03
N VAL A 14 -29.74 -18.96 -16.63
CA VAL A 14 -28.87 -20.03 -16.14
C VAL A 14 -28.09 -20.70 -17.27
N GLU A 15 -28.63 -20.83 -18.47
CA GLU A 15 -27.89 -21.35 -19.63
C GLU A 15 -26.86 -20.38 -20.18
N SER A 16 -27.13 -19.07 -20.18
CA SER A 16 -26.15 -18.07 -20.59
C SER A 16 -24.98 -17.99 -19.61
N GLY A 17 -25.22 -18.15 -18.30
CA GLY A 17 -24.20 -18.22 -17.27
C GLY A 17 -23.29 -19.46 -17.39
N ARG A 18 -23.86 -20.62 -17.72
CA ARG A 18 -23.07 -21.83 -17.95
C ARG A 18 -22.19 -21.73 -19.21
N ARG A 19 -22.70 -21.23 -20.31
CA ARG A 19 -21.92 -21.01 -21.55
C ARG A 19 -20.84 -19.95 -21.39
N ALA A 20 -21.02 -18.94 -20.53
CA ALA A 20 -19.98 -17.97 -20.19
C ALA A 20 -18.87 -18.60 -19.33
N ALA A 21 -19.22 -19.45 -18.37
CA ALA A 21 -18.27 -20.19 -17.55
C ALA A 21 -17.47 -21.24 -18.34
N GLU A 22 -18.11 -21.92 -19.29
CA GLU A 22 -17.44 -22.88 -20.19
C GLU A 22 -16.47 -22.19 -21.16
N ARG A 23 -16.82 -21.01 -21.70
CA ARG A 23 -15.93 -20.22 -22.57
C ARG A 23 -14.73 -19.61 -21.82
N SER A 24 -14.87 -19.29 -20.54
CA SER A 24 -13.76 -18.81 -19.71
C SER A 24 -12.73 -19.92 -19.40
N ASN A 25 -13.13 -21.18 -19.48
CA ASN A 25 -12.27 -22.33 -19.24
C ASN A 25 -11.51 -22.79 -20.52
N GLU A 26 -12.03 -22.47 -21.71
CA GLU A 26 -11.38 -22.83 -22.98
C GLU A 26 -10.28 -21.85 -23.43
N SER A 27 -10.20 -20.64 -22.89
CA SER A 27 -9.18 -19.64 -23.24
C SER A 27 -7.90 -19.71 -22.38
N ALA A 28 -7.80 -20.62 -21.42
CA ALA A 28 -6.65 -20.83 -20.54
C ALA A 28 -5.68 -21.95 -21.01
N GLY A 29 -5.51 -22.12 -22.31
CA GLY A 29 -4.60 -23.11 -22.93
C GLY A 29 -3.13 -22.72 -22.96
N GLY A 30 -2.62 -21.93 -22.01
CA GLY A 30 -1.19 -21.76 -21.77
C GLY A 30 -0.69 -22.85 -20.82
N GLU A 31 0.46 -23.49 -21.11
CA GLU A 31 1.09 -24.44 -20.20
C GLU A 31 1.21 -23.83 -18.80
N SER A 32 0.45 -24.36 -17.85
CA SER A 32 0.53 -23.93 -16.45
C SER A 32 1.86 -24.43 -15.89
N LYS A 33 2.79 -23.51 -15.69
CA LYS A 33 4.04 -23.80 -14.96
C LYS A 33 3.71 -23.91 -13.48
N ARG A 34 4.39 -24.81 -12.76
CA ARG A 34 4.32 -24.85 -11.30
C ARG A 34 5.44 -23.98 -10.73
N ALA A 35 5.13 -23.26 -9.65
CA ALA A 35 6.11 -22.47 -8.91
C ALA A 35 5.94 -22.71 -7.39
N THR A 36 7.05 -22.62 -6.68
CA THR A 36 7.08 -22.76 -5.23
C THR A 36 6.99 -21.38 -4.57
N PHE A 37 6.05 -21.23 -3.66
CA PHE A 37 5.90 -20.05 -2.80
C PHE A 37 6.24 -20.42 -1.36
N ARG A 38 7.24 -19.78 -0.80
CA ARG A 38 7.66 -19.93 0.59
C ARG A 38 6.98 -18.85 1.42
N VAL A 39 5.85 -19.20 2.03
CA VAL A 39 4.97 -18.26 2.74
C VAL A 39 5.21 -18.38 4.25
N TRP A 40 5.40 -17.26 4.91
CA TRP A 40 5.48 -17.22 6.36
C TRP A 40 4.11 -17.50 6.98
N ARG A 41 4.10 -18.44 7.95
CA ARG A 41 2.92 -18.85 8.71
C ARG A 41 3.18 -18.71 10.19
N GLY A 42 2.27 -18.06 10.91
CA GLY A 42 2.39 -17.87 12.36
C GLY A 42 1.62 -16.66 12.86
N ASP A 43 1.95 -16.22 14.05
CA ASP A 43 1.33 -15.08 14.74
C ASP A 43 2.35 -14.33 15.62
N ALA A 44 1.86 -13.51 16.57
CA ALA A 44 2.72 -12.75 17.48
C ALA A 44 3.62 -13.63 18.38
N SER A 45 3.32 -14.91 18.57
CA SER A 45 4.11 -15.85 19.36
C SER A 45 5.28 -16.46 18.58
N GLY A 46 5.28 -16.29 17.26
CA GLY A 46 6.30 -16.78 16.34
C GLY A 46 5.71 -17.51 15.15
N GLY A 47 6.58 -17.94 14.25
CA GLY A 47 6.16 -18.64 13.05
C GLY A 47 7.32 -19.24 12.28
N ALA A 48 6.98 -19.87 11.15
CA ALA A 48 7.94 -20.48 10.24
C ALA A 48 7.49 -20.35 8.79
N PHE A 49 8.42 -20.49 7.87
CA PHE A 49 8.10 -20.57 6.44
C PHE A 49 7.56 -21.96 6.09
N THR A 50 6.52 -21.96 5.28
CA THR A 50 5.93 -23.18 4.68
C THR A 50 5.96 -23.04 3.16
N ASP A 51 6.41 -24.09 2.50
CA ASP A 51 6.48 -24.12 1.03
C ASP A 51 5.17 -24.67 0.45
N TYR A 52 4.61 -23.93 -0.51
CA TYR A 52 3.42 -24.30 -1.27
C TYR A 52 3.75 -24.32 -2.75
N GLU A 53 3.31 -25.36 -3.44
CA GLU A 53 3.40 -25.44 -4.90
C GLU A 53 2.03 -25.12 -5.51
N THR A 54 1.99 -24.16 -6.43
CA THR A 54 0.77 -23.83 -7.16
C THR A 54 1.05 -23.61 -8.63
N SER A 55 0.02 -23.71 -9.47
CA SER A 55 0.13 -23.43 -10.89
C SER A 55 0.17 -21.92 -11.14
N VAL A 56 1.02 -21.53 -12.07
CA VAL A 56 1.17 -20.13 -12.48
C VAL A 56 0.99 -19.99 -13.98
N SER A 57 0.31 -18.93 -14.37
CA SER A 57 0.08 -18.58 -15.78
C SER A 57 0.54 -17.16 -16.06
N GLU A 58 0.64 -16.84 -17.33
CA GLU A 58 1.00 -15.49 -17.78
C GLU A 58 0.01 -14.45 -17.24
N GLY A 59 0.55 -13.31 -16.79
CA GLY A 59 -0.24 -12.19 -16.26
C GLY A 59 -0.61 -12.28 -14.80
N MET A 60 -0.40 -13.42 -14.12
CA MET A 60 -0.65 -13.55 -12.70
C MET A 60 0.26 -12.66 -11.87
N VAL A 61 -0.27 -12.20 -10.73
CA VAL A 61 0.46 -11.48 -9.68
C VAL A 61 0.63 -12.35 -8.44
N VAL A 62 1.52 -11.96 -7.53
CA VAL A 62 1.74 -12.69 -6.27
C VAL A 62 0.45 -12.90 -5.48
N LEU A 63 -0.45 -11.89 -5.44
CA LEU A 63 -1.73 -12.02 -4.74
C LEU A 63 -2.61 -13.13 -5.32
N ASP A 64 -2.58 -13.34 -6.65
CA ASP A 64 -3.38 -14.41 -7.27
C ASP A 64 -2.84 -15.79 -6.87
N ALA A 65 -1.50 -15.96 -6.82
CA ALA A 65 -0.88 -17.19 -6.33
C ALA A 65 -1.22 -17.45 -4.85
N ILE A 66 -1.23 -16.42 -4.00
CA ILE A 66 -1.65 -16.55 -2.59
C ILE A 66 -3.12 -16.98 -2.49
N HIS A 67 -4.01 -16.41 -3.29
CA HIS A 67 -5.42 -16.83 -3.31
C HIS A 67 -5.60 -18.27 -3.82
N GLN A 68 -4.78 -18.68 -4.78
CA GLN A 68 -4.81 -20.05 -5.29
C GLN A 68 -4.31 -21.02 -4.21
N ILE A 69 -3.25 -20.70 -3.49
CA ILE A 69 -2.78 -21.47 -2.32
C ILE A 69 -3.87 -21.56 -1.25
N GLN A 70 -4.60 -20.47 -0.97
CA GLN A 70 -5.75 -20.52 -0.06
C GLN A 70 -6.84 -21.51 -0.54
N ALA A 71 -7.12 -21.51 -1.83
CA ALA A 71 -8.17 -22.38 -2.39
C ALA A 71 -7.76 -23.85 -2.42
N GLU A 72 -6.48 -24.15 -2.68
CA GLU A 72 -6.01 -25.52 -2.96
C GLU A 72 -5.41 -26.22 -1.74
N SER A 73 -4.70 -25.49 -0.87
CA SER A 73 -3.79 -26.10 0.11
C SER A 73 -3.86 -25.52 1.51
N ALA A 74 -4.25 -24.25 1.67
CA ALA A 74 -4.17 -23.53 2.94
C ALA A 74 -5.33 -22.54 3.11
N ASN A 75 -6.54 -23.06 3.25
CA ASN A 75 -7.76 -22.25 3.38
C ASN A 75 -7.79 -21.35 4.61
N ASP A 76 -6.90 -21.59 5.57
CA ASP A 76 -6.73 -20.81 6.79
C ASP A 76 -5.62 -19.73 6.70
N LEU A 77 -4.91 -19.64 5.56
CA LEU A 77 -3.87 -18.63 5.34
C LEU A 77 -4.46 -17.21 5.41
N ALA A 78 -4.04 -16.45 6.42
CA ALA A 78 -4.52 -15.08 6.58
C ALA A 78 -3.79 -14.12 5.65
N VAL A 79 -4.54 -13.41 4.83
CA VAL A 79 -4.04 -12.37 3.93
C VAL A 79 -5.01 -11.19 3.88
N ARG A 80 -4.48 -9.98 3.86
CA ARG A 80 -5.30 -8.76 3.70
C ARG A 80 -5.25 -8.30 2.25
N TRP A 81 -6.42 -8.05 1.68
CA TRP A 81 -6.55 -7.52 0.32
C TRP A 81 -7.89 -6.82 0.12
N ASN A 82 -8.01 -6.00 -0.94
CA ASN A 82 -9.29 -5.37 -1.29
C ASN A 82 -9.37 -5.05 -2.79
N CYS A 83 -8.69 -4.01 -3.30
CA CYS A 83 -8.95 -3.45 -4.64
C CYS A 83 -8.35 -4.27 -5.81
N LYS A 84 -7.31 -5.06 -5.58
CA LYS A 84 -6.50 -5.77 -6.60
C LYS A 84 -5.92 -4.87 -7.71
N ALA A 85 -5.86 -3.56 -7.51
CA ALA A 85 -5.51 -2.57 -8.53
C ALA A 85 -4.47 -1.54 -8.05
N GLY A 86 -3.70 -1.84 -7.00
CA GLY A 86 -2.65 -0.96 -6.48
C GLY A 86 -3.15 0.35 -5.85
N LYS A 87 -4.42 0.46 -5.41
CA LYS A 87 -5.01 1.71 -4.95
C LYS A 87 -5.41 1.75 -3.47
N CYS A 88 -5.44 0.62 -2.77
CA CYS A 88 -5.88 0.59 -1.37
C CYS A 88 -4.77 0.27 -0.36
N GLY A 89 -3.60 -0.17 -0.81
CA GLY A 89 -2.49 -0.53 0.07
C GLY A 89 -2.66 -1.79 0.92
N SER A 90 -3.86 -2.43 0.91
CA SER A 90 -4.17 -3.52 1.84
C SER A 90 -3.32 -4.77 1.67
N CYS A 91 -2.87 -5.08 0.44
CA CYS A 91 -2.08 -6.28 0.13
C CYS A 91 -0.57 -6.08 0.27
N SER A 92 -0.13 -5.16 1.13
CA SER A 92 1.28 -4.93 1.41
C SER A 92 1.90 -6.13 2.14
N ALA A 93 3.04 -6.60 1.64
CA ALA A 93 3.82 -7.69 2.20
C ALA A 93 5.28 -7.57 1.74
N GLU A 94 6.18 -8.33 2.33
CA GLU A 94 7.52 -8.49 1.78
C GLU A 94 7.54 -9.66 0.78
N VAL A 95 7.96 -9.38 -0.45
CA VAL A 95 8.15 -10.39 -1.50
C VAL A 95 9.63 -10.44 -1.85
N ASN A 96 10.25 -11.60 -1.67
CA ASN A 96 11.70 -11.81 -1.80
C ASN A 96 12.51 -10.77 -1.00
N GLY A 97 12.09 -10.51 0.24
CA GLY A 97 12.73 -9.58 1.18
C GLY A 97 12.54 -8.09 0.86
N MET A 98 11.65 -7.74 -0.08
CA MET A 98 11.36 -6.36 -0.44
C MET A 98 9.88 -6.04 -0.22
N PRO A 99 9.55 -4.94 0.49
CA PRO A 99 8.19 -4.47 0.64
C PRO A 99 7.55 -4.14 -0.71
N LYS A 100 6.43 -4.80 -1.02
CA LYS A 100 5.70 -4.67 -2.29
C LYS A 100 4.19 -4.81 -2.09
N LEU A 101 3.42 -4.28 -3.03
CA LEU A 101 2.00 -4.63 -3.17
C LEU A 101 1.89 -5.96 -3.91
N MET A 102 1.36 -6.99 -3.27
CA MET A 102 1.21 -8.31 -3.89
C MET A 102 0.34 -8.27 -5.17
N CYS A 103 -0.66 -7.38 -5.22
CA CYS A 103 -1.53 -7.22 -6.40
C CYS A 103 -0.85 -6.51 -7.59
N MET A 104 0.33 -5.91 -7.39
CA MET A 104 1.10 -5.23 -8.44
C MET A 104 2.40 -5.95 -8.78
N THR A 105 2.75 -6.98 -8.01
CA THR A 105 3.98 -7.76 -8.22
C THR A 105 3.69 -8.89 -9.19
N ARG A 106 4.08 -8.72 -10.45
CA ARG A 106 3.88 -9.72 -11.51
C ARG A 106 4.80 -10.91 -11.32
N LEU A 107 4.29 -12.12 -11.51
CA LEU A 107 5.10 -13.34 -11.41
C LEU A 107 6.15 -13.41 -12.52
N ASN A 108 5.86 -12.86 -13.69
CA ASN A 108 6.81 -12.79 -14.81
C ASN A 108 8.07 -11.96 -14.50
N ASP A 109 8.01 -11.06 -13.51
CA ASP A 109 9.14 -10.22 -13.09
C ASP A 109 9.99 -10.90 -12.00
N LEU A 110 9.63 -12.12 -11.60
CA LEU A 110 10.29 -12.90 -10.55
C LEU A 110 11.00 -14.13 -11.14
N ASP A 111 12.09 -14.54 -10.49
CA ASP A 111 12.79 -15.80 -10.82
C ASP A 111 12.00 -16.99 -10.19
N LEU A 112 11.08 -17.55 -10.97
CA LEU A 112 10.25 -18.68 -10.56
C LEU A 112 11.00 -20.03 -10.50
N ALA A 113 12.27 -20.07 -10.90
CA ALA A 113 13.13 -21.26 -10.68
C ALA A 113 13.53 -21.41 -9.20
N LYS A 114 13.35 -20.35 -8.41
CA LYS A 114 13.57 -20.32 -6.96
C LYS A 114 12.26 -20.12 -6.23
N PRO A 115 12.14 -20.59 -4.99
CA PRO A 115 10.97 -20.29 -4.16
C PRO A 115 10.77 -18.78 -4.01
N VAL A 116 9.56 -18.29 -4.32
CA VAL A 116 9.17 -16.90 -4.08
C VAL A 116 8.82 -16.78 -2.59
N THR A 117 9.61 -16.01 -1.83
CA THR A 117 9.30 -15.78 -0.41
C THR A 117 8.23 -14.70 -0.28
N VAL A 118 7.23 -14.96 0.57
CA VAL A 118 6.20 -14.00 0.95
C VAL A 118 6.06 -13.99 2.45
N GLU A 119 6.29 -12.82 3.06
CA GLU A 119 6.28 -12.65 4.51
C GLU A 119 5.56 -11.36 4.91
N PRO A 120 5.05 -11.25 6.17
CA PRO A 120 4.44 -10.02 6.64
C PRO A 120 5.43 -8.85 6.64
N MET A 121 4.92 -7.62 6.64
CA MET A 121 5.75 -6.42 6.81
C MET A 121 6.50 -6.46 8.15
N ARG A 122 7.83 -6.54 8.11
CA ARG A 122 8.66 -6.80 9.30
C ARG A 122 8.75 -5.64 10.30
N ALA A 123 8.46 -4.42 9.85
CA ALA A 123 8.42 -3.27 10.76
C ALA A 123 7.22 -3.30 11.72
N PHE A 124 6.19 -4.08 11.43
CA PHE A 124 4.95 -4.12 12.19
C PHE A 124 4.71 -5.47 12.85
N PRO A 125 4.10 -5.52 14.06
CA PRO A 125 3.80 -6.78 14.72
C PRO A 125 2.89 -7.67 13.85
N PRO A 126 3.21 -8.97 13.69
CA PRO A 126 2.33 -9.89 12.98
C PRO A 126 1.07 -10.17 13.82
N VAL A 127 -0.08 -10.16 13.17
CA VAL A 127 -1.36 -10.60 13.75
C VAL A 127 -1.56 -12.09 13.46
N ARG A 128 -1.49 -12.44 12.19
CA ARG A 128 -1.53 -13.81 11.69
C ARG A 128 -1.00 -13.87 10.26
N ASP A 129 -0.12 -14.79 9.97
CA ASP A 129 0.48 -15.05 8.66
C ASP A 129 0.95 -13.77 7.97
N LEU A 130 0.32 -13.34 6.87
CA LEU A 130 0.67 -12.14 6.11
C LEU A 130 -0.01 -10.86 6.62
N VAL A 131 -0.79 -10.95 7.71
CA VAL A 131 -1.50 -9.82 8.30
C VAL A 131 -0.72 -9.21 9.46
N THR A 132 -0.44 -7.92 9.39
CA THR A 132 0.25 -7.14 10.42
C THR A 132 -0.65 -6.13 11.10
N ASP A 133 -0.33 -5.75 12.33
CA ASP A 133 -0.97 -4.64 13.03
C ASP A 133 -0.33 -3.31 12.60
N VAL A 134 -1.05 -2.53 11.85
CA VAL A 134 -0.64 -1.21 11.37
C VAL A 134 -1.30 -0.05 12.15
N SER A 135 -1.94 -0.34 13.29
CA SER A 135 -2.72 0.63 14.08
C SER A 135 -1.87 1.82 14.55
N TRP A 136 -0.59 1.61 14.89
CA TRP A 136 0.35 2.66 15.23
C TRP A 136 0.35 3.82 14.22
N ASN A 137 0.24 3.51 12.92
CA ASN A 137 0.22 4.56 11.89
C ASN A 137 -0.98 5.48 12.03
N PHE A 138 -2.13 4.97 12.43
CA PHE A 138 -3.32 5.79 12.64
C PHE A 138 -3.23 6.65 13.90
N GLU A 139 -2.56 6.15 14.94
CA GLU A 139 -2.29 6.94 16.15
C GLU A 139 -1.29 8.08 15.87
N VAL A 140 -0.24 7.83 15.09
CA VAL A 140 0.68 8.88 14.64
C VAL A 140 -0.05 9.94 13.82
N LYS A 141 -0.92 9.52 12.90
CA LYS A 141 -1.71 10.45 12.07
C LYS A 141 -2.57 11.41 12.90
N LYS A 142 -3.10 10.95 14.03
CA LYS A 142 -3.91 11.78 14.96
C LYS A 142 -3.09 12.86 15.68
N ARG A 143 -1.79 12.64 15.88
CA ARG A 143 -0.89 13.59 16.57
C ARG A 143 -0.51 14.77 15.67
N ILE A 144 -0.51 14.61 14.34
CA ILE A 144 -0.15 15.67 13.39
C ILE A 144 -1.25 16.73 13.36
N ALA A 145 -0.85 18.00 13.49
CA ALA A 145 -1.77 19.14 13.43
C ALA A 145 -2.58 19.11 12.11
N LYS A 146 -3.89 19.28 12.22
CA LYS A 146 -4.82 19.18 11.11
C LYS A 146 -4.71 20.40 10.19
N PHE A 147 -5.25 20.25 8.96
CA PHE A 147 -5.41 21.36 8.02
C PHE A 147 -6.18 22.51 8.67
N LYS A 148 -5.63 23.73 8.55
CA LYS A 148 -6.20 24.97 9.07
C LYS A 148 -6.38 25.94 7.89
N PRO A 149 -7.61 26.15 7.42
CA PRO A 149 -7.83 27.04 6.28
C PRO A 149 -7.42 28.49 6.60
N ARG A 150 -6.70 29.12 5.68
CA ARG A 150 -6.47 30.56 5.74
C ARG A 150 -7.77 31.31 5.44
N PRO A 151 -7.88 32.62 5.76
CA PRO A 151 -9.04 33.41 5.37
C PRO A 151 -9.33 33.33 3.87
N PRO A 152 -10.62 33.44 3.47
CA PRO A 152 -11.00 33.52 2.07
C PRO A 152 -10.35 34.71 1.35
N ASP A 153 -10.15 34.57 0.02
CA ASP A 153 -9.56 35.63 -0.82
C ASP A 153 -10.56 36.69 -1.22
N ALA A 154 -11.87 36.38 -1.16
CA ALA A 154 -12.93 37.28 -1.58
C ALA A 154 -14.04 37.37 -0.54
N PRO A 155 -14.82 38.47 -0.55
CA PRO A 155 -15.93 38.70 0.39
C PRO A 155 -17.06 37.66 0.30
N ASP A 156 -17.17 36.96 -0.82
CA ASP A 156 -18.13 35.87 -1.05
C ASP A 156 -17.72 34.54 -0.40
N GLY A 157 -16.58 34.49 0.30
CA GLY A 157 -16.08 33.29 0.99
C GLY A 157 -15.31 32.33 0.07
N THR A 158 -14.94 32.73 -1.15
CA THR A 158 -14.19 31.87 -2.05
C THR A 158 -12.68 31.89 -1.79
N TRP A 159 -12.02 30.75 -2.05
CA TRP A 159 -10.56 30.61 -2.06
C TRP A 159 -10.04 30.42 -3.47
N ARG A 160 -8.92 31.03 -3.76
CA ARG A 160 -8.23 30.91 -5.05
C ARG A 160 -6.89 30.21 -4.86
N MET A 161 -6.53 29.34 -5.80
CA MET A 161 -5.23 28.66 -5.84
C MET A 161 -4.65 28.82 -7.23
N ALA A 162 -3.36 29.15 -7.31
CA ALA A 162 -2.66 29.09 -8.58
C ALA A 162 -2.44 27.62 -8.99
N GLN A 163 -2.50 27.32 -10.29
CA GLN A 163 -2.30 25.96 -10.80
C GLN A 163 -0.91 25.43 -10.41
N SER A 164 0.11 26.28 -10.43
CA SER A 164 1.46 25.94 -10.00
C SER A 164 1.54 25.42 -8.57
N ASP A 165 0.73 25.97 -7.65
CA ASP A 165 0.69 25.52 -6.26
C ASP A 165 -0.01 24.16 -6.12
N VAL A 166 -1.07 23.97 -6.91
CA VAL A 166 -1.76 22.67 -6.97
C VAL A 166 -0.81 21.59 -7.51
N ASP A 167 -0.08 21.87 -8.58
CA ASP A 167 0.85 20.94 -9.22
C ASP A 167 1.99 20.55 -8.25
N ARG A 168 2.49 21.51 -7.48
CA ARG A 168 3.55 21.28 -6.49
C ARG A 168 3.13 20.30 -5.38
N VAL A 169 1.89 20.38 -4.94
CA VAL A 169 1.33 19.53 -3.87
C VAL A 169 0.87 18.16 -4.39
N GLN A 170 0.58 18.06 -5.68
CA GLN A 170 -0.09 16.90 -6.29
C GLN A 170 0.68 15.59 -6.09
N GLU A 171 2.01 15.61 -6.10
CA GLU A 171 2.83 14.41 -5.90
C GLU A 171 2.54 13.75 -4.55
N PHE A 172 2.50 14.52 -3.47
CA PHE A 172 2.33 13.99 -2.11
C PHE A 172 0.91 13.50 -1.82
N ARG A 173 -0.07 14.03 -2.54
CA ARG A 173 -1.49 13.63 -2.43
C ARG A 173 -1.78 12.25 -3.03
N LYS A 174 -0.88 11.69 -3.85
CA LYS A 174 -1.02 10.35 -4.44
C LYS A 174 -0.89 9.22 -3.40
N CYS A 175 -0.44 9.50 -2.19
CA CYS A 175 -0.17 8.47 -1.18
C CYS A 175 -1.41 7.67 -0.82
N ILE A 176 -1.35 6.35 -1.03
CA ILE A 176 -2.42 5.37 -0.78
C ILE A 176 -2.35 4.72 0.62
N GLU A 177 -1.47 5.20 1.49
CA GLU A 177 -1.29 4.67 2.86
C GLU A 177 -0.99 3.15 2.92
N CYS A 178 -0.20 2.65 1.98
CA CYS A 178 0.20 1.24 1.94
C CYS A 178 1.26 0.85 2.99
N PHE A 179 1.93 1.81 3.60
CA PHE A 179 2.98 1.67 4.62
C PHE A 179 4.26 0.92 4.18
N LEU A 180 4.44 0.59 2.90
CA LEU A 180 5.68 -0.01 2.41
C LEU A 180 6.92 0.84 2.70
N CYS A 181 6.78 2.16 2.63
CA CYS A 181 7.86 3.10 2.97
C CYS A 181 8.19 3.10 4.47
N GLN A 182 7.21 2.84 5.35
CA GLN A 182 7.43 2.63 6.78
C GLN A 182 8.16 1.32 7.02
N ASP A 183 7.73 0.25 6.35
CA ASP A 183 8.28 -1.08 6.48
C ASP A 183 9.75 -1.16 6.06
N VAL A 184 10.15 -0.48 4.98
CA VAL A 184 11.54 -0.48 4.51
C VAL A 184 12.43 0.49 5.28
N CYS A 185 11.86 1.36 6.12
CA CYS A 185 12.63 2.37 6.84
C CYS A 185 13.46 1.74 7.96
N HIS A 186 14.79 1.75 7.81
CA HIS A 186 15.70 1.18 8.81
C HIS A 186 15.54 1.81 10.20
N VAL A 187 15.16 3.08 10.30
CA VAL A 187 14.91 3.75 11.59
C VAL A 187 13.75 3.09 12.34
N LEU A 188 12.69 2.73 11.63
CA LEU A 188 11.54 2.02 12.21
C LEU A 188 11.79 0.51 12.30
N ARG A 189 12.24 -0.10 11.20
CA ARG A 189 12.38 -1.56 11.07
C ARG A 189 13.52 -2.14 11.92
N ASP A 190 14.72 -1.53 11.83
CA ASP A 190 15.94 -2.10 12.44
C ASP A 190 16.23 -1.45 13.81
N HIS A 191 15.98 -0.16 13.94
CA HIS A 191 16.24 0.58 15.19
C HIS A 191 15.01 0.74 16.08
N GLN A 192 13.81 0.32 15.64
CA GLN A 192 12.56 0.30 16.41
C GLN A 192 12.19 1.66 17.05
N LYS A 193 12.50 2.78 16.35
CA LYS A 193 12.30 4.15 16.86
C LYS A 193 10.86 4.65 16.66
N PHE A 194 9.86 3.85 16.97
CA PHE A 194 8.45 4.18 16.79
C PHE A 194 7.94 5.31 17.69
N ASP A 195 8.56 5.51 18.84
CA ASP A 195 8.20 6.58 19.78
C ASP A 195 8.86 7.92 19.44
N GLU A 196 9.99 7.88 18.69
CA GLU A 196 10.82 9.05 18.43
C GLU A 196 10.71 9.56 17.00
N PHE A 197 10.26 8.72 16.04
CA PHE A 197 10.21 9.06 14.63
C PHE A 197 8.89 8.63 13.98
N ILE A 198 8.19 9.59 13.38
CA ILE A 198 6.90 9.32 12.73
C ILE A 198 7.02 8.54 11.42
N GLY A 199 8.21 8.44 10.84
CA GLY A 199 8.49 7.69 9.62
C GLY A 199 8.10 8.39 8.31
N PRO A 200 8.57 7.85 7.19
CA PRO A 200 8.48 8.48 5.87
C PRO A 200 7.06 8.73 5.37
N ARG A 201 6.07 7.87 5.71
CA ARG A 201 4.67 8.08 5.33
C ARG A 201 4.14 9.41 5.87
N PHE A 202 4.48 9.73 7.13
CA PHE A 202 3.96 10.94 7.76
C PHE A 202 4.75 12.18 7.40
N LEU A 203 6.00 12.05 7.00
CA LEU A 203 6.72 13.15 6.33
C LEU A 203 6.02 13.55 5.03
N VAL A 204 5.56 12.58 4.23
CA VAL A 204 4.74 12.86 3.03
C VAL A 204 3.42 13.54 3.38
N HIS A 205 2.76 13.10 4.47
CA HIS A 205 1.51 13.70 4.92
C HIS A 205 1.69 15.17 5.34
N VAL A 206 2.72 15.44 6.14
CA VAL A 206 3.04 16.80 6.57
C VAL A 206 3.40 17.67 5.37
N ALA A 207 4.21 17.17 4.42
CA ALA A 207 4.54 17.91 3.21
C ALA A 207 3.30 18.26 2.37
N ALA A 208 2.34 17.34 2.27
CA ALA A 208 1.09 17.61 1.57
C ALA A 208 0.26 18.72 2.23
N LEU A 209 0.39 18.90 3.54
CA LEU A 209 -0.26 19.98 4.30
C LEU A 209 0.55 21.28 4.21
N GLU A 210 1.85 21.27 4.53
CA GLU A 210 2.73 22.44 4.53
C GLU A 210 2.84 23.12 3.15
N MET A 211 2.79 22.35 2.09
CA MET A 211 2.85 22.87 0.71
C MET A 211 1.47 23.25 0.18
N HIS A 212 0.39 23.04 0.94
CA HIS A 212 -0.95 23.37 0.48
C HIS A 212 -1.22 24.87 0.58
N PRO A 213 -1.57 25.58 -0.52
CA PRO A 213 -1.66 27.04 -0.55
C PRO A 213 -2.77 27.62 0.35
N LEU A 214 -3.70 26.80 0.80
CA LEU A 214 -4.79 27.20 1.70
C LEU A 214 -4.56 26.81 3.15
N ASP A 215 -3.46 26.14 3.48
CA ASP A 215 -3.15 25.78 4.88
C ASP A 215 -2.36 26.91 5.55
N ALA A 216 -2.82 27.36 6.69
CA ALA A 216 -2.19 28.41 7.49
C ALA A 216 -1.44 27.84 8.71
N GLU A 217 -1.45 26.51 8.92
CA GLU A 217 -0.72 25.88 10.02
C GLU A 217 0.75 25.68 9.65
N ASN A 218 1.63 25.81 10.64
CA ASN A 218 3.05 25.55 10.50
C ASN A 218 3.45 24.34 11.36
N ARG A 219 3.91 23.25 10.74
CA ARG A 219 4.29 22.00 11.39
C ARG A 219 5.80 21.75 11.37
N VAL A 220 6.58 22.69 10.83
CA VAL A 220 8.05 22.49 10.64
C VAL A 220 8.77 22.36 11.97
N ASP A 221 8.41 23.19 12.96
CA ASP A 221 9.00 23.11 14.29
C ASP A 221 8.58 21.85 15.03
N GLU A 222 7.34 21.44 14.89
CA GLU A 222 6.83 20.18 15.45
C GLU A 222 7.55 18.97 14.84
N LEU A 223 7.82 18.97 13.53
CA LEU A 223 8.62 17.94 12.87
C LEU A 223 10.02 17.81 13.46
N ARG A 224 10.65 18.93 13.81
CA ARG A 224 12.02 18.95 14.36
C ARG A 224 12.05 18.52 15.82
N GLN A 225 11.11 18.99 16.63
CA GLN A 225 11.14 18.84 18.08
C GLN A 225 10.46 17.57 18.57
N ALA A 226 9.34 17.18 17.95
CA ALA A 226 8.46 16.10 18.42
C ALA A 226 8.37 14.90 17.49
N HIS A 227 8.68 15.06 16.21
CA HIS A 227 8.45 14.02 15.19
C HIS A 227 9.72 13.38 14.63
N GLY A 228 10.87 13.75 15.18
CA GLY A 228 12.16 13.07 14.95
C GLY A 228 12.66 13.09 13.51
N ILE A 229 12.37 14.16 12.73
CA ILE A 229 12.84 14.25 11.34
C ILE A 229 14.36 14.11 11.21
N GLY A 230 15.12 14.46 12.26
CA GLY A 230 16.58 14.33 12.33
C GLY A 230 17.10 12.89 12.27
N TYR A 231 16.26 11.89 12.53
CA TYR A 231 16.65 10.48 12.37
C TYR A 231 16.74 10.04 10.90
N CYS A 232 16.16 10.81 9.98
CA CYS A 232 16.20 10.48 8.55
C CYS A 232 17.58 10.81 7.96
N ASN A 233 18.32 9.78 7.57
CA ASN A 233 19.64 9.91 6.90
C ASN A 233 19.59 9.80 5.37
N ILE A 234 18.41 9.98 4.78
CA ILE A 234 18.20 10.13 3.32
C ILE A 234 18.72 8.93 2.49
N THR A 235 18.55 7.71 2.97
CA THR A 235 18.95 6.48 2.25
C THR A 235 18.15 6.19 0.97
N LYS A 236 17.06 6.91 0.75
CA LYS A 236 16.14 6.75 -0.40
C LYS A 236 15.40 5.39 -0.46
N CYS A 237 15.52 4.53 0.53
CA CYS A 237 14.82 3.25 0.57
C CYS A 237 13.29 3.41 0.46
N CYS A 238 12.72 4.38 1.18
CA CYS A 238 11.28 4.67 1.15
C CYS A 238 10.79 5.14 -0.23
N THR A 239 11.56 5.97 -0.94
CA THR A 239 11.25 6.40 -2.31
C THR A 239 11.26 5.21 -3.27
N LYS A 240 12.22 4.29 -3.10
CA LYS A 240 12.40 3.13 -3.99
C LYS A 240 11.23 2.16 -3.96
N VAL A 241 10.56 2.00 -2.81
CA VAL A 241 9.45 1.05 -2.65
C VAL A 241 8.07 1.69 -2.85
N CYS A 242 8.00 3.00 -3.10
CA CYS A 242 6.72 3.70 -3.24
C CYS A 242 5.99 3.30 -4.54
N PRO A 243 4.80 2.67 -4.48
CA PRO A 243 4.08 2.23 -5.67
C PRO A 243 3.50 3.41 -6.48
N GLU A 244 3.35 4.58 -5.86
CA GLU A 244 2.87 5.80 -6.51
C GLU A 244 4.02 6.73 -6.95
N ASN A 245 5.28 6.25 -6.88
CA ASN A 245 6.50 6.97 -7.31
C ASN A 245 6.68 8.33 -6.63
N ILE A 246 6.27 8.46 -5.36
CA ILE A 246 6.47 9.69 -4.59
C ILE A 246 7.95 9.83 -4.20
N THR A 247 8.53 11.00 -4.45
CA THR A 247 9.92 11.31 -4.08
C THR A 247 10.02 11.63 -2.58
N ILE A 248 9.77 10.64 -1.75
CA ILE A 248 9.63 10.79 -0.28
C ILE A 248 10.86 11.44 0.36
N THR A 249 12.06 11.12 -0.11
CA THR A 249 13.31 11.70 0.40
C THR A 249 13.48 13.18 0.10
N ALA A 250 12.83 13.72 -0.91
CA ALA A 250 12.85 15.16 -1.16
C ALA A 250 12.21 15.94 0.00
N VAL A 251 11.20 15.38 0.63
CA VAL A 251 10.54 15.96 1.82
C VAL A 251 11.51 16.15 2.96
N SER A 252 12.23 15.08 3.34
CA SER A 252 13.22 15.14 4.43
C SER A 252 14.30 16.16 4.13
N TYR A 253 14.78 16.21 2.88
CA TYR A 253 15.78 17.18 2.46
C TYR A 253 15.23 18.60 2.52
N THR A 254 14.06 18.87 1.97
CA THR A 254 13.43 20.19 1.94
C THR A 254 13.18 20.73 3.35
N HIS A 255 12.65 19.90 4.24
CA HIS A 255 12.35 20.32 5.62
C HIS A 255 13.56 20.38 6.54
N LEU A 256 14.66 19.66 6.24
CA LEU A 256 15.89 19.69 7.03
C LEU A 256 16.84 20.81 6.60
N THR A 257 16.98 21.05 5.29
CA THR A 257 18.04 21.90 4.74
C THR A 257 17.60 23.30 4.35
N LEU A 258 16.29 23.52 4.17
CA LEU A 258 15.76 24.84 3.85
C LEU A 258 15.17 25.49 5.11
N PRO A 259 15.97 26.26 5.89
CA PRO A 259 15.38 27.25 6.73
C PRO A 259 14.81 28.32 5.80
N THR A 260 13.47 28.38 5.70
CA THR A 260 12.76 29.60 5.30
C THR A 260 13.17 30.24 3.96
N ILE A 261 12.97 29.58 2.82
CA ILE A 261 12.90 30.30 1.54
C ILE A 261 11.47 30.85 1.26
N TYR A 262 10.54 30.70 2.19
CA TYR A 262 9.18 31.20 2.02
C TYR A 262 8.77 32.22 3.09
N SER A 263 9.68 33.11 3.46
CA SER A 263 9.33 34.38 4.08
C SER A 263 9.54 35.49 3.05
N VAL A 264 8.66 35.60 2.09
CA VAL A 264 8.37 36.83 1.34
C VAL A 264 6.86 36.89 1.12
#